data_9d0ae84b29c88f2559dbf6c0eb7225ab
#
_entry.id   9d0ae84b29c88f2559dbf6c0eb7225ab
#
_cell.length_a   1.000
_cell.length_b   1.000
_cell.length_c   1.000
_cell.angle_alpha   90.00
_cell.angle_beta   90.00
_cell.angle_gamma   90.00
#
_symmetry.space_group_name_H-M   'P 1'
#
loop_
_entity.id
_entity.type
_entity.pdbx_description
1 polymer ?
#
loop_
_entity_poly.entity_id
_entity_poly.type
_entity_poly.pdbx_seq_one_letter_code
_entity_poly.pdbx_strand_id
1 'polypeptide(L)'
;MGLLDFLKKVPTLNELTGSFGEQLAKYYAKTMTDALVLHDVLIDGADAYTSQIDLLLIGNKGIYVVEAKMYADAKIYGDGKKNKWYYYNHGKKYEIYSPLKQNEKHIEYLKRFLTDFGDVPCFSVLLVVCDDFKVTNINQTDTIDTAFCSSLPAMNNGIYKIAEDKPVVFDEAKKQEIFAFIQNNQRIGKEARRENKENVIVYKENLEELKNQKLCPYCKTPLVLRKGKYGEFYGCSNYPKCKYTLK
;
A
#
# COMPACT_ATOMS: atom_id res chain seq x y z
N MET A 1 -20.24 22.79 -1.07
CA MET A 1 -20.18 21.83 -2.18
C MET A 1 -20.01 20.46 -1.55
N GLY A 2 -21.04 19.62 -1.60
CA GLY A 2 -21.07 18.36 -0.83
C GLY A 2 -20.18 17.28 -1.48
N LEU A 3 -19.85 16.24 -0.71
CA LEU A 3 -19.11 15.07 -1.12
C LEU A 3 -19.68 14.43 -2.39
N LEU A 4 -21.02 14.43 -2.54
CA LEU A 4 -21.72 13.95 -3.73
C LEU A 4 -21.46 14.78 -4.99
N ASP A 5 -21.22 16.09 -4.83
CA ASP A 5 -20.88 16.96 -5.96
C ASP A 5 -19.42 16.78 -6.38
N PHE A 6 -18.54 16.41 -5.44
CA PHE A 6 -17.16 16.03 -5.72
C PHE A 6 -17.10 14.69 -6.49
N LEU A 7 -17.86 13.69 -6.04
CA LEU A 7 -17.91 12.36 -6.68
C LEU A 7 -18.57 12.40 -8.07
N LYS A 8 -19.50 13.32 -8.33
CA LYS A 8 -20.09 13.56 -9.66
C LYS A 8 -19.18 14.28 -10.64
N LYS A 9 -18.14 14.95 -10.15
CA LYS A 9 -17.09 15.63 -10.95
C LYS A 9 -15.81 14.83 -11.06
N VAL A 10 -15.80 13.56 -10.63
CA VAL A 10 -14.63 12.67 -10.77
C VAL A 10 -14.42 12.44 -12.28
N PRO A 11 -13.30 12.90 -12.85
CA PRO A 11 -12.97 12.63 -14.25
C PRO A 11 -12.89 11.12 -14.53
N THR A 12 -13.03 10.73 -15.76
CA THR A 12 -12.93 9.33 -16.17
C THR A 12 -11.57 8.74 -15.76
N LEU A 13 -11.54 7.45 -15.50
CA LEU A 13 -10.41 6.69 -14.92
C LEU A 13 -9.04 6.98 -15.54
N ASN A 14 -8.97 7.33 -16.83
CA ASN A 14 -7.73 7.64 -17.54
C ASN A 14 -7.13 9.02 -17.19
N GLU A 15 -7.92 9.93 -16.63
CA GLU A 15 -7.48 11.26 -16.21
C GLU A 15 -7.06 11.31 -14.73
N LEU A 16 -7.35 10.24 -13.97
CA LEU A 16 -7.26 10.21 -12.51
C LEU A 16 -5.88 9.80 -11.96
N THR A 17 -5.00 9.24 -12.78
CA THR A 17 -3.74 8.66 -12.28
C THR A 17 -2.73 9.68 -11.74
N GLY A 18 -2.80 10.95 -12.14
CA GLY A 18 -1.92 12.02 -11.63
C GLY A 18 -2.63 13.01 -10.68
N SER A 19 -3.94 13.21 -10.86
CA SER A 19 -4.71 14.23 -10.12
C SER A 19 -5.44 13.67 -8.89
N PHE A 20 -5.62 12.35 -8.80
CA PHE A 20 -6.43 11.74 -7.73
C PHE A 20 -5.76 11.86 -6.36
N GLY A 21 -4.48 11.55 -6.24
CA GLY A 21 -3.72 11.70 -4.98
C GLY A 21 -3.75 13.15 -4.49
N GLU A 22 -3.59 14.11 -5.40
CA GLU A 22 -3.67 15.54 -5.08
C GLU A 22 -5.08 15.96 -4.65
N GLN A 23 -6.13 15.48 -5.30
CA GLN A 23 -7.51 15.76 -4.91
C GLN A 23 -7.86 15.12 -3.57
N LEU A 24 -7.38 13.91 -3.32
CA LEU A 24 -7.53 13.20 -2.06
C LEU A 24 -6.83 13.96 -0.92
N ALA A 25 -5.60 14.42 -1.14
CA ALA A 25 -4.86 15.23 -0.19
C ALA A 25 -5.59 16.55 0.11
N LYS A 26 -6.10 17.25 -0.91
CA LYS A 26 -6.90 18.47 -0.74
C LYS A 26 -8.20 18.23 0.04
N TYR A 27 -8.84 17.10 -0.18
CA TYR A 27 -10.04 16.71 0.57
C TYR A 27 -9.70 16.50 2.05
N TYR A 28 -8.66 15.71 2.34
CA TYR A 28 -8.26 15.44 3.72
C TYR A 28 -7.71 16.64 4.44
N ALA A 29 -6.93 17.49 3.78
CA ALA A 29 -6.48 18.75 4.36
C ALA A 29 -7.63 19.69 4.76
N LYS A 30 -8.82 19.53 4.16
CA LYS A 30 -10.02 20.32 4.50
C LYS A 30 -10.91 19.66 5.55
N THR A 31 -10.89 18.34 5.65
CA THR A 31 -11.85 17.59 6.47
C THR A 31 -11.27 17.04 7.76
N MET A 32 -9.96 16.77 7.77
CA MET A 32 -9.22 16.31 8.96
C MET A 32 -8.39 17.46 9.50
N THR A 33 -8.96 18.19 10.46
CA THR A 33 -8.34 19.41 11.02
C THR A 33 -7.15 19.14 11.93
N ASP A 34 -6.95 17.89 12.37
CA ASP A 34 -5.92 17.45 13.31
C ASP A 34 -4.80 16.60 12.69
N ALA A 35 -4.87 16.31 11.39
CA ALA A 35 -3.85 15.56 10.67
C ALA A 35 -3.10 16.43 9.64
N LEU A 36 -1.77 16.24 9.57
CA LEU A 36 -0.95 16.80 8.50
C LEU A 36 -0.93 15.83 7.32
N VAL A 37 -1.05 16.36 6.11
CA VAL A 37 -1.28 15.57 4.90
C VAL A 37 -0.14 15.72 3.92
N LEU A 38 0.48 14.60 3.52
CA LEU A 38 1.44 14.51 2.42
C LEU A 38 0.90 13.55 1.36
N HIS A 39 1.11 13.86 0.09
CA HIS A 39 0.73 12.98 -1.01
C HIS A 39 1.90 12.73 -1.95
N ASP A 40 1.84 11.60 -2.68
CA ASP A 40 2.83 11.24 -3.69
C ASP A 40 4.26 11.26 -3.12
N VAL A 41 4.42 10.67 -1.92
CA VAL A 41 5.66 10.67 -1.17
C VAL A 41 6.57 9.58 -1.69
N LEU A 42 7.76 9.94 -2.19
CA LEU A 42 8.76 9.02 -2.70
C LEU A 42 9.95 8.97 -1.75
N ILE A 43 10.16 7.82 -1.11
CA ILE A 43 11.25 7.58 -0.17
C ILE A 43 12.13 6.42 -0.64
N ASP A 44 13.37 6.40 -0.16
CA ASP A 44 14.25 5.26 -0.42
C ASP A 44 13.79 4.03 0.35
N GLY A 45 13.74 2.91 -0.36
CA GLY A 45 13.45 1.59 0.20
C GLY A 45 14.72 0.81 0.52
N ALA A 46 14.58 -0.49 0.71
CA ALA A 46 15.73 -1.38 0.81
C ALA A 46 16.29 -1.72 -0.58
N ASP A 47 17.59 -2.03 -0.64
CA ASP A 47 18.25 -2.56 -1.83
C ASP A 47 18.15 -1.66 -3.09
N ALA A 48 18.32 -0.35 -2.93
CA ALA A 48 18.23 0.67 -3.97
C ALA A 48 16.83 0.84 -4.61
N TYR A 49 15.80 0.21 -4.06
CA TYR A 49 14.43 0.44 -4.49
C TYR A 49 13.84 1.65 -3.79
N THR A 50 12.92 2.31 -4.48
CA THR A 50 12.15 3.42 -3.93
C THR A 50 10.73 2.97 -3.62
N SER A 51 10.09 3.62 -2.65
CA SER A 51 8.70 3.41 -2.25
C SER A 51 7.92 4.68 -2.52
N GLN A 52 6.92 4.60 -3.40
CA GLN A 52 6.02 5.70 -3.68
C GLN A 52 4.71 5.46 -2.94
N ILE A 53 4.40 6.34 -2.01
CA ILE A 53 3.23 6.27 -1.13
C ILE A 53 2.20 7.27 -1.63
N ASP A 54 0.98 6.83 -1.90
CA ASP A 54 -0.06 7.68 -2.47
C ASP A 54 -0.45 8.82 -1.53
N LEU A 55 -0.68 8.51 -0.23
CA LEU A 55 -1.06 9.50 0.77
C LEU A 55 -0.57 9.10 2.16
N LEU A 56 -0.06 10.08 2.92
CA LEU A 56 0.25 9.98 4.34
C LEU A 56 -0.59 10.99 5.13
N LEU A 57 -1.21 10.50 6.20
CA LEU A 57 -1.91 11.34 7.17
C LEU A 57 -1.20 11.20 8.51
N ILE A 58 -0.58 12.29 8.99
CA ILE A 58 0.15 12.31 10.26
C ILE A 58 -0.80 12.85 11.33
N GLY A 59 -1.42 11.94 12.06
CA GLY A 59 -2.35 12.24 13.14
C GLY A 59 -1.70 12.12 14.52
N ASN A 60 -2.45 12.46 15.56
CA ASN A 60 -1.96 12.42 16.94
C ASN A 60 -1.74 10.99 17.49
N LYS A 61 -2.31 9.96 16.85
CA LYS A 61 -2.18 8.55 17.25
C LYS A 61 -1.16 7.77 16.40
N GLY A 62 -0.60 8.38 15.35
CA GLY A 62 0.34 7.76 14.44
C GLY A 62 0.18 8.22 12.99
N ILE A 63 0.82 7.50 12.07
CA ILE A 63 0.81 7.78 10.64
C ILE A 63 -0.08 6.76 9.93
N TYR A 64 -1.07 7.27 9.19
CA TYR A 64 -1.93 6.46 8.34
C TYR A 64 -1.35 6.45 6.93
N VAL A 65 -0.92 5.29 6.48
CA VAL A 65 -0.36 5.07 5.16
C VAL A 65 -1.47 4.57 4.25
N VAL A 66 -1.81 5.36 3.26
CA VAL A 66 -2.93 5.08 2.36
C VAL A 66 -2.42 4.60 1.02
N GLU A 67 -2.89 3.43 0.62
CA GLU A 67 -2.78 2.90 -0.73
C GLU A 67 -4.14 3.01 -1.41
N ALA A 68 -4.21 3.73 -2.54
CA ALA A 68 -5.44 3.97 -3.26
C ALA A 68 -5.46 3.21 -4.60
N LYS A 69 -6.53 2.46 -4.84
CA LYS A 69 -6.78 1.76 -6.09
C LYS A 69 -8.17 2.10 -6.61
N MET A 70 -8.23 2.48 -7.88
CA MET A 70 -9.49 2.79 -8.55
C MET A 70 -9.66 1.91 -9.77
N TYR A 71 -10.76 1.18 -9.78
CA TYR A 71 -11.12 0.28 -10.88
C TYR A 71 -12.61 0.47 -11.23
N ALA A 72 -12.89 1.23 -12.28
CA ALA A 72 -14.27 1.36 -12.76
C ALA A 72 -14.77 0.03 -13.32
N ASP A 73 -16.07 -0.22 -13.10
CA ASP A 73 -16.78 -1.39 -13.62
C ASP A 73 -16.09 -2.72 -13.28
N ALA A 74 -15.46 -2.78 -12.11
CA ALA A 74 -14.68 -3.94 -11.70
C ALA A 74 -15.10 -4.50 -10.34
N LYS A 75 -14.91 -5.81 -10.18
CA LYS A 75 -15.06 -6.53 -8.91
C LYS A 75 -13.71 -7.04 -8.48
N ILE A 76 -13.29 -6.75 -7.25
CA ILE A 76 -11.99 -7.12 -6.72
C ILE A 76 -12.14 -8.15 -5.62
N TYR A 77 -11.37 -9.23 -5.75
CA TYR A 77 -11.31 -10.31 -4.76
C TYR A 77 -9.88 -10.50 -4.28
N GLY A 78 -9.70 -10.30 -3.00
CA GLY A 78 -8.43 -10.42 -2.30
C GLY A 78 -8.39 -11.56 -1.30
N ASP A 79 -7.18 -11.95 -0.94
CA ASP A 79 -6.88 -12.85 0.16
C ASP A 79 -5.72 -12.23 0.95
N GLY A 80 -5.94 -11.91 2.23
CA GLY A 80 -4.95 -11.23 3.07
C GLY A 80 -3.63 -11.98 3.23
N LYS A 81 -3.63 -13.31 2.99
CA LYS A 81 -2.43 -14.14 3.05
C LYS A 81 -1.67 -14.27 1.74
N LYS A 82 -2.22 -13.76 0.63
CA LYS A 82 -1.65 -13.94 -0.71
C LYS A 82 -1.11 -12.64 -1.28
N ASN A 83 -0.05 -12.77 -2.06
CA ASN A 83 0.55 -11.65 -2.78
C ASN A 83 -0.20 -11.31 -4.08
N LYS A 84 -1.11 -12.20 -4.52
CA LYS A 84 -1.87 -12.07 -5.75
C LYS A 84 -3.33 -11.93 -5.43
N TRP A 85 -3.95 -10.86 -5.95
CA TRP A 85 -5.36 -10.61 -5.95
C TRP A 85 -5.88 -10.64 -7.38
N TYR A 86 -7.19 -10.64 -7.54
CA TYR A 86 -7.82 -10.68 -8.84
C TYR A 86 -8.87 -9.60 -8.96
N TYR A 87 -8.95 -8.96 -10.13
CA TYR A 87 -10.10 -8.16 -10.48
C TYR A 87 -10.76 -8.70 -11.75
N TYR A 88 -12.06 -8.51 -11.83
CA TYR A 88 -12.89 -8.91 -12.94
C TYR A 88 -13.50 -7.65 -13.55
N ASN A 89 -13.31 -7.48 -14.85
CA ASN A 89 -13.83 -6.36 -15.61
C ASN A 89 -14.34 -6.88 -16.96
N HIS A 90 -15.59 -6.56 -17.32
CA HIS A 90 -16.24 -7.03 -18.54
C HIS A 90 -16.09 -8.55 -18.79
N GLY A 91 -16.29 -9.36 -17.76
CA GLY A 91 -16.20 -10.83 -17.83
C GLY A 91 -14.78 -11.39 -17.93
N LYS A 92 -13.76 -10.58 -17.98
CA LYS A 92 -12.34 -11.00 -17.98
C LYS A 92 -11.75 -10.94 -16.60
N LYS A 93 -10.90 -11.93 -16.29
CA LYS A 93 -10.15 -12.00 -15.05
C LYS A 93 -8.72 -11.50 -15.25
N TYR A 94 -8.28 -10.61 -14.36
CA TYR A 94 -6.93 -10.07 -14.33
C TYR A 94 -6.29 -10.32 -12.98
N GLU A 95 -4.98 -10.55 -12.98
CA GLU A 95 -4.19 -10.70 -11.76
C GLU A 95 -3.52 -9.36 -11.42
N ILE A 96 -3.55 -8.98 -10.14
CA ILE A 96 -2.86 -7.82 -9.60
C ILE A 96 -2.02 -8.20 -8.38
N TYR A 97 -0.95 -7.48 -8.15
CA TYR A 97 -0.25 -7.59 -6.87
C TYR A 97 -1.16 -7.08 -5.75
N SER A 98 -1.12 -7.75 -4.61
CA SER A 98 -1.95 -7.40 -3.45
C SER A 98 -1.68 -5.97 -2.99
N PRO A 99 -2.65 -5.05 -3.03
CA PRO A 99 -2.50 -3.70 -2.47
C PRO A 99 -2.20 -3.73 -0.96
N LEU A 100 -2.69 -4.74 -0.25
CA LEU A 100 -2.34 -4.95 1.16
C LEU A 100 -0.84 -5.19 1.33
N LYS A 101 -0.26 -6.10 0.55
CA LYS A 101 1.18 -6.38 0.60
C LYS A 101 2.03 -5.23 0.09
N GLN A 102 1.50 -4.44 -0.84
CA GLN A 102 2.13 -3.21 -1.28
C GLN A 102 2.20 -2.20 -0.12
N ASN A 103 1.08 -1.97 0.56
CA ASN A 103 1.03 -1.02 1.66
C ASN A 103 1.81 -1.47 2.89
N GLU A 104 1.85 -2.78 3.20
CA GLU A 104 2.73 -3.34 4.23
C GLU A 104 4.21 -2.99 3.95
N LYS A 105 4.64 -3.04 2.68
CA LYS A 105 6.00 -2.64 2.27
C LYS A 105 6.24 -1.14 2.37
N HIS A 106 5.26 -0.32 2.00
CA HIS A 106 5.33 1.13 2.19
C HIS A 106 5.56 1.48 3.66
N ILE A 107 4.84 0.82 4.57
CA ILE A 107 4.98 1.02 6.01
C ILE A 107 6.35 0.53 6.51
N GLU A 108 6.83 -0.63 6.04
CA GLU A 108 8.16 -1.12 6.39
C GLU A 108 9.25 -0.10 6.02
N TYR A 109 9.18 0.46 4.81
CA TYR A 109 10.16 1.44 4.35
C TYR A 109 10.01 2.78 5.05
N LEU A 110 8.77 3.23 5.31
CA LEU A 110 8.51 4.45 6.07
C LEU A 110 9.07 4.37 7.50
N LYS A 111 8.88 3.25 8.20
CA LYS A 111 9.45 3.03 9.53
C LYS A 111 10.98 3.09 9.53
N ARG A 112 11.64 2.54 8.51
CA ARG A 112 13.09 2.66 8.35
C ARG A 112 13.52 4.09 8.06
N PHE A 113 12.78 4.78 7.20
CA PHE A 113 13.03 6.18 6.84
C PHE A 113 12.89 7.12 8.06
N LEU A 114 11.99 6.77 8.98
CA LEU A 114 11.73 7.51 10.23
C LEU A 114 12.46 6.92 11.44
N THR A 115 13.55 6.18 11.26
CA THR A 115 14.24 5.47 12.36
C THR A 115 14.69 6.41 13.48
N ASP A 116 15.06 7.64 13.17
CA ASP A 116 15.49 8.67 14.12
C ASP A 116 14.35 9.16 15.04
N PHE A 117 13.10 8.87 14.69
CA PHE A 117 11.91 9.19 15.48
C PHE A 117 11.49 8.09 16.45
N GLY A 118 12.24 6.98 16.50
CA GLY A 118 11.92 5.81 17.30
C GLY A 118 10.83 4.92 16.67
N ASP A 119 10.08 4.21 17.52
CA ASP A 119 8.98 3.36 17.02
C ASP A 119 7.74 4.20 16.72
N VAL A 120 7.64 4.65 15.49
CA VAL A 120 6.51 5.41 14.97
C VAL A 120 5.34 4.48 14.67
N PRO A 121 4.19 4.62 15.36
CA PRO A 121 2.99 3.85 15.02
C PRO A 121 2.51 4.15 13.61
N CYS A 122 2.36 3.09 12.80
CA CYS A 122 1.85 3.20 11.44
C CYS A 122 0.65 2.30 11.24
N PHE A 123 -0.39 2.81 10.60
CA PHE A 123 -1.64 2.13 10.28
C PHE A 123 -1.78 2.01 8.77
N SER A 124 -2.28 0.87 8.31
CA SER A 124 -2.54 0.64 6.88
C SER A 124 -3.97 1.05 6.54
N VAL A 125 -4.13 1.80 5.45
CA VAL A 125 -5.44 2.16 4.92
C VAL A 125 -5.48 1.80 3.44
N LEU A 126 -6.38 0.89 3.07
CA LEU A 126 -6.59 0.52 1.67
C LEU A 126 -7.90 1.14 1.19
N LEU A 127 -7.78 2.11 0.29
CA LEU A 127 -8.91 2.69 -0.41
C LEU A 127 -9.06 2.03 -1.79
N VAL A 128 -10.02 1.13 -1.93
CA VAL A 128 -10.26 0.40 -3.17
C VAL A 128 -11.64 0.75 -3.70
N VAL A 129 -11.70 1.68 -4.64
CA VAL A 129 -12.95 2.13 -5.26
C VAL A 129 -13.24 1.25 -6.48
N CYS A 130 -14.29 0.44 -6.37
CA CYS A 130 -14.77 -0.47 -7.42
C CYS A 130 -16.23 -0.86 -7.13
N ASP A 131 -16.87 -1.65 -8.02
CA ASP A 131 -18.26 -2.07 -7.86
C ASP A 131 -18.48 -3.06 -6.71
N ASP A 132 -17.55 -3.99 -6.51
CA ASP A 132 -17.59 -4.98 -5.44
C ASP A 132 -16.17 -5.27 -4.94
N PHE A 133 -15.97 -5.10 -3.64
CA PHE A 133 -14.67 -5.31 -2.99
C PHE A 133 -14.78 -6.31 -1.85
N LYS A 134 -14.13 -7.45 -2.00
CA LYS A 134 -14.10 -8.49 -0.96
C LYS A 134 -12.69 -8.98 -0.69
N VAL A 135 -12.33 -9.03 0.58
CA VAL A 135 -11.07 -9.60 1.06
C VAL A 135 -11.37 -10.69 2.07
N THR A 136 -10.78 -11.86 1.87
CA THR A 136 -10.87 -13.02 2.78
C THR A 136 -9.56 -13.20 3.54
N ASN A 137 -9.56 -14.04 4.57
CA ASN A 137 -8.36 -14.40 5.36
C ASN A 137 -7.61 -13.18 5.90
N ILE A 138 -8.34 -12.15 6.33
CA ILE A 138 -7.79 -11.00 7.04
C ILE A 138 -7.60 -11.45 8.49
N ASN A 139 -6.37 -11.74 8.88
CA ASN A 139 -6.04 -11.97 10.28
C ASN A 139 -5.65 -10.63 10.90
N GLN A 140 -6.49 -10.10 11.76
CA GLN A 140 -6.22 -8.85 12.52
C GLN A 140 -5.03 -9.00 13.49
N THR A 141 -4.53 -10.21 13.72
CA THR A 141 -3.50 -10.51 14.73
C THR A 141 -2.07 -10.57 14.20
N ASP A 142 -1.87 -10.65 12.89
CA ASP A 142 -0.53 -10.96 12.36
C ASP A 142 0.17 -9.74 11.74
N THR A 143 -0.49 -8.58 11.64
CA THR A 143 0.04 -7.46 10.86
C THR A 143 -0.50 -6.11 11.36
N ILE A 144 0.06 -5.08 10.80
CA ILE A 144 -0.32 -3.68 10.90
C ILE A 144 -1.85 -3.54 10.82
N ASP A 145 -2.45 -2.86 11.80
CA ASP A 145 -3.87 -2.56 11.79
C ASP A 145 -4.30 -1.96 10.45
N THR A 146 -5.23 -2.60 9.76
CA THR A 146 -5.62 -2.23 8.39
C THR A 146 -7.09 -1.90 8.28
N ALA A 147 -7.41 -0.72 7.75
CA ALA A 147 -8.75 -0.35 7.31
C ALA A 147 -8.93 -0.66 5.82
N PHE A 148 -9.99 -1.40 5.49
CA PHE A 148 -10.40 -1.69 4.11
C PHE A 148 -11.59 -0.81 3.76
N CYS A 149 -11.44 0.06 2.80
CA CYS A 149 -12.38 1.12 2.48
C CYS A 149 -12.75 1.08 0.99
N SER A 150 -14.04 1.11 0.69
CA SER A 150 -14.56 1.14 -0.69
C SER A 150 -14.98 2.54 -1.15
N SER A 151 -14.87 3.55 -0.28
CA SER A 151 -15.22 4.93 -0.56
C SER A 151 -14.54 5.89 0.41
N LEU A 152 -14.54 7.18 0.10
CA LEU A 152 -13.99 8.21 0.99
C LEU A 152 -14.70 8.29 2.35
N PRO A 153 -16.04 8.23 2.44
CA PRO A 153 -16.70 8.16 3.74
C PRO A 153 -16.33 6.90 4.55
N ALA A 154 -16.19 5.75 3.88
CA ALA A 154 -15.73 4.52 4.52
C ALA A 154 -14.28 4.62 5.01
N MET A 155 -13.43 5.38 4.31
CA MET A 155 -12.05 5.61 4.71
C MET A 155 -11.98 6.45 5.99
N ASN A 156 -12.76 7.52 6.12
CA ASN A 156 -12.84 8.29 7.36
C ASN A 156 -13.24 7.42 8.55
N ASN A 157 -14.32 6.66 8.39
CA ASN A 157 -14.78 5.73 9.43
C ASN A 157 -13.74 4.66 9.75
N GLY A 158 -13.03 4.15 8.74
CA GLY A 158 -11.96 3.16 8.89
C GLY A 158 -10.78 3.70 9.69
N ILE A 159 -10.33 4.93 9.40
CA ILE A 159 -9.26 5.61 10.14
C ILE A 159 -9.64 5.78 11.61
N TYR A 160 -10.84 6.24 11.89
CA TYR A 160 -11.31 6.37 13.28
C TYR A 160 -11.31 5.04 14.01
N LYS A 161 -11.84 3.98 13.39
CA LYS A 161 -11.96 2.65 14.01
C LYS A 161 -10.60 2.01 14.32
N ILE A 162 -9.64 2.04 13.41
CA ILE A 162 -8.32 1.44 13.66
C ILE A 162 -7.52 2.18 14.72
N ALA A 163 -7.87 3.44 15.00
CA ALA A 163 -7.20 4.27 15.97
C ALA A 163 -8.01 4.48 17.26
N GLU A 164 -9.24 3.96 17.34
CA GLU A 164 -10.17 4.27 18.45
C GLU A 164 -9.54 4.03 19.83
N ASP A 165 -8.96 2.84 20.02
CA ASP A 165 -8.34 2.41 21.27
C ASP A 165 -6.84 2.72 21.39
N LYS A 166 -6.26 3.45 20.43
CA LYS A 166 -4.82 3.74 20.44
C LYS A 166 -4.54 5.00 21.26
N PRO A 167 -3.41 5.03 21.99
CA PRO A 167 -3.02 6.22 22.73
C PRO A 167 -2.64 7.37 21.81
N VAL A 168 -2.73 8.58 22.30
CA VAL A 168 -2.13 9.76 21.68
C VAL A 168 -0.61 9.66 21.89
N VAL A 169 0.15 9.67 20.79
CA VAL A 169 1.62 9.52 20.81
C VAL A 169 2.35 10.74 20.23
N PHE A 170 1.64 11.58 19.46
CA PHE A 170 2.21 12.79 18.88
C PHE A 170 1.40 14.02 19.35
N ASP A 171 2.10 14.99 19.91
CA ASP A 171 1.62 16.35 20.02
C ASP A 171 1.79 17.10 18.69
N GLU A 172 1.35 18.35 18.63
CA GLU A 172 1.43 19.15 17.41
C GLU A 172 2.87 19.39 16.96
N ALA A 173 3.78 19.61 17.91
CA ALA A 173 5.21 19.83 17.61
C ALA A 173 5.83 18.58 16.97
N LYS A 174 5.53 17.40 17.50
CA LYS A 174 6.03 16.14 16.95
C LYS A 174 5.46 15.82 15.58
N LYS A 175 4.18 16.11 15.35
CA LYS A 175 3.58 15.98 14.00
C LYS A 175 4.29 16.88 12.99
N GLN A 176 4.53 18.15 13.33
CA GLN A 176 5.22 19.11 12.46
C GLN A 176 6.67 18.69 12.19
N GLU A 177 7.37 18.17 13.19
CA GLU A 177 8.74 17.66 13.06
C GLU A 177 8.81 16.51 12.04
N ILE A 178 7.94 15.50 12.20
CA ILE A 178 7.86 14.35 11.28
C ILE A 178 7.47 14.83 9.87
N PHE A 179 6.48 15.70 9.75
CA PHE A 179 6.03 16.25 8.48
C PHE A 179 7.17 16.97 7.74
N ALA A 180 7.86 17.88 8.43
CA ALA A 180 8.98 18.63 7.87
C ALA A 180 10.14 17.70 7.48
N PHE A 181 10.43 16.68 8.29
CA PHE A 181 11.45 15.69 7.97
C PHE A 181 11.13 14.95 6.68
N ILE A 182 9.90 14.41 6.55
CA ILE A 182 9.49 13.71 5.32
C ILE A 182 9.54 14.66 4.12
N GLN A 183 8.99 15.86 4.26
CA GLN A 183 8.94 16.84 3.18
C GLN A 183 10.34 17.23 2.66
N ASN A 184 11.31 17.37 3.56
CA ASN A 184 12.66 17.81 3.22
C ASN A 184 13.57 16.66 2.74
N ASN A 185 13.29 15.41 3.11
CA ASN A 185 14.16 14.27 2.83
C ASN A 185 13.58 13.27 1.82
N GLN A 186 12.33 13.45 1.36
CA GLN A 186 11.78 12.64 0.28
C GLN A 186 12.47 12.96 -1.06
N ARG A 187 12.48 12.01 -1.97
CA ARG A 187 12.96 12.23 -3.34
C ARG A 187 11.91 13.02 -4.14
N ILE A 188 12.31 14.12 -4.74
CA ILE A 188 11.41 15.01 -5.48
C ILE A 188 11.81 15.17 -6.94
N GLY A 189 10.85 15.54 -7.78
CA GLY A 189 11.06 15.89 -9.18
C GLY A 189 10.80 14.75 -10.17
N LYS A 190 10.79 15.14 -11.46
CA LYS A 190 10.47 14.21 -12.57
C LYS A 190 11.51 13.11 -12.72
N GLU A 191 12.77 13.42 -12.44
CA GLU A 191 13.89 12.48 -12.54
C GLU A 191 13.75 11.36 -11.52
N ALA A 192 13.51 11.68 -10.25
CA ALA A 192 13.30 10.69 -9.21
C ALA A 192 12.10 9.75 -9.52
N ARG A 193 11.03 10.29 -10.10
CA ARG A 193 9.87 9.48 -10.52
C ARG A 193 10.16 8.60 -11.73
N ARG A 194 10.99 9.07 -12.68
CA ARG A 194 11.43 8.26 -13.80
C ARG A 194 12.28 7.11 -13.31
N GLU A 195 13.26 7.37 -12.46
CA GLU A 195 14.11 6.37 -11.85
C GLU A 195 13.31 5.33 -11.05
N ASN A 196 12.31 5.77 -10.28
CA ASN A 196 11.40 4.84 -9.58
C ASN A 196 10.66 3.91 -10.55
N LYS A 197 10.15 4.42 -11.67
CA LYS A 197 9.49 3.59 -12.69
C LYS A 197 10.45 2.57 -13.31
N GLU A 198 11.67 2.99 -13.65
CA GLU A 198 12.71 2.12 -14.19
C GLU A 198 13.09 1.04 -13.17
N ASN A 199 13.29 1.39 -11.90
CA ASN A 199 13.57 0.45 -10.82
C ASN A 199 12.45 -0.59 -10.62
N VAL A 200 11.19 -0.19 -10.75
CA VAL A 200 10.04 -1.13 -10.70
C VAL A 200 10.07 -2.12 -11.86
N ILE A 201 10.48 -1.70 -13.06
CA ILE A 201 10.62 -2.57 -14.22
C ILE A 201 11.76 -3.57 -13.98
N VAL A 202 12.94 -3.08 -13.63
CA VAL A 202 14.11 -3.92 -13.31
C VAL A 202 13.80 -4.91 -12.19
N TYR A 203 13.07 -4.49 -11.15
CA TYR A 203 12.64 -5.38 -10.09
C TYR A 203 11.75 -6.52 -10.61
N LYS A 204 10.80 -6.23 -11.49
CA LYS A 204 9.93 -7.26 -12.08
C LYS A 204 10.71 -8.23 -12.95
N GLU A 205 11.64 -7.73 -13.75
CA GLU A 205 12.52 -8.57 -14.59
C GLU A 205 13.39 -9.49 -13.74
N ASN A 206 14.02 -8.95 -12.68
CA ASN A 206 14.79 -9.74 -11.73
C ASN A 206 13.95 -10.82 -11.02
N LEU A 207 12.68 -10.51 -10.70
CA LEU A 207 11.77 -11.50 -10.12
C LEU A 207 11.48 -12.65 -11.09
N GLU A 208 11.25 -12.36 -12.36
CA GLU A 208 11.01 -13.39 -13.38
C GLU A 208 12.27 -14.22 -13.62
N GLU A 209 13.43 -13.59 -13.66
CA GLU A 209 14.71 -14.30 -13.79
C GLU A 209 14.95 -15.26 -12.61
N LEU A 210 14.74 -14.81 -11.38
CA LEU A 210 14.85 -15.66 -10.19
C LEU A 210 13.89 -16.86 -10.24
N LYS A 211 12.67 -16.66 -10.73
CA LYS A 211 11.69 -17.75 -10.90
C LYS A 211 12.16 -18.75 -11.95
N ASN A 212 12.72 -18.27 -13.07
CA ASN A 212 13.27 -19.12 -14.14
C ASN A 212 14.45 -19.96 -13.63
N GLN A 213 15.30 -19.37 -12.79
CA GLN A 213 16.40 -20.05 -12.10
C GLN A 213 15.94 -20.95 -10.93
N LYS A 214 14.63 -21.00 -10.65
CA LYS A 214 14.06 -21.69 -9.49
C LYS A 214 14.62 -21.20 -8.14
N LEU A 215 14.89 -19.91 -8.05
CA LEU A 215 15.29 -19.25 -6.81
C LEU A 215 14.10 -18.50 -6.18
N CYS A 216 14.06 -18.51 -4.87
CA CYS A 216 13.03 -17.80 -4.13
C CYS A 216 13.20 -16.29 -4.26
N PRO A 217 12.20 -15.52 -4.74
CA PRO A 217 12.31 -14.07 -4.88
C PRO A 217 12.55 -13.34 -3.55
N TYR A 218 12.15 -13.95 -2.43
CA TYR A 218 12.24 -13.29 -1.12
C TYR A 218 13.55 -13.54 -0.39
N CYS A 219 14.08 -14.75 -0.45
CA CYS A 219 15.28 -15.13 0.32
C CYS A 219 16.40 -15.71 -0.54
N LYS A 220 16.25 -15.70 -1.87
CA LYS A 220 17.25 -16.17 -2.85
C LYS A 220 17.67 -17.64 -2.71
N THR A 221 17.03 -18.40 -1.80
CA THR A 221 17.31 -19.84 -1.67
C THR A 221 16.60 -20.64 -2.77
N PRO A 222 17.07 -21.86 -3.09
CA PRO A 222 16.45 -22.70 -4.11
C PRO A 222 14.97 -22.98 -3.83
N LEU A 223 14.18 -23.07 -4.88
CA LEU A 223 12.84 -23.61 -4.84
C LEU A 223 12.92 -25.11 -5.09
N VAL A 224 12.29 -25.91 -4.22
CA VAL A 224 12.27 -27.38 -4.30
C VAL A 224 10.87 -27.85 -4.67
N LEU A 225 10.80 -28.89 -5.52
CA LEU A 225 9.53 -29.50 -5.91
C LEU A 225 8.88 -30.18 -4.68
N ARG A 226 7.62 -29.92 -4.46
CA ARG A 226 6.81 -30.47 -3.37
C ARG A 226 5.49 -30.98 -3.92
N LYS A 227 4.92 -31.98 -3.27
CA LYS A 227 3.60 -32.50 -3.60
C LYS A 227 2.60 -32.02 -2.56
N GLY A 228 1.54 -31.38 -3.00
CA GLY A 228 0.45 -30.90 -2.15
C GLY A 228 -0.89 -31.52 -2.53
N LYS A 229 -1.94 -31.18 -1.79
CA LYS A 229 -3.31 -31.65 -2.02
C LYS A 229 -3.82 -31.39 -3.45
N TYR A 230 -3.33 -30.33 -4.09
CA TYR A 230 -3.79 -29.88 -5.42
C TYR A 230 -2.75 -30.08 -6.53
N GLY A 231 -1.79 -30.99 -6.33
CA GLY A 231 -0.73 -31.29 -7.28
C GLY A 231 0.66 -30.86 -6.83
N GLU A 232 1.59 -30.91 -7.75
CA GLU A 232 2.98 -30.50 -7.51
C GLU A 232 3.15 -28.97 -7.60
N PHE A 233 4.08 -28.43 -6.81
CA PHE A 233 4.45 -27.03 -6.79
C PHE A 233 5.90 -26.88 -6.30
N TYR A 234 6.54 -25.77 -6.66
CA TYR A 234 7.82 -25.42 -6.10
C TYR A 234 7.63 -24.61 -4.81
N GLY A 235 8.21 -25.05 -3.72
CA GLY A 235 8.21 -24.35 -2.43
C GLY A 235 9.61 -23.91 -2.03
N CYS A 236 9.72 -22.79 -1.33
CA CYS A 236 11.00 -22.33 -0.82
C CYS A 236 11.66 -23.36 0.08
N SER A 237 12.96 -23.65 -0.13
CA SER A 237 13.74 -24.57 0.71
C SER A 237 13.88 -24.08 2.16
N ASN A 238 13.77 -22.77 2.39
CA ASN A 238 13.81 -22.15 3.71
C ASN A 238 12.47 -22.16 4.47
N TYR A 239 11.52 -23.03 4.07
CA TYR A 239 10.30 -23.25 4.83
C TYR A 239 10.63 -23.89 6.20
N PRO A 240 10.01 -23.48 7.32
CA PRO A 240 8.83 -22.60 7.43
C PRO A 240 9.14 -21.10 7.53
N LYS A 241 10.42 -20.68 7.59
CA LYS A 241 10.80 -19.26 7.70
C LYS A 241 10.37 -18.45 6.47
N CYS A 242 10.45 -19.04 5.28
CA CYS A 242 9.94 -18.46 4.05
C CYS A 242 8.84 -19.36 3.46
N LYS A 243 7.66 -18.81 3.23
CA LYS A 243 6.48 -19.54 2.76
C LYS A 243 6.19 -19.33 1.26
N TYR A 244 7.18 -18.87 0.48
CA TYR A 244 7.01 -18.64 -0.95
C TYR A 244 6.75 -19.94 -1.69
N THR A 245 5.79 -19.93 -2.62
CA THR A 245 5.49 -21.02 -3.54
C THR A 245 5.33 -20.52 -4.97
N LEU A 246 5.78 -21.34 -5.94
CA LEU A 246 5.63 -21.14 -7.38
C LEU A 246 4.91 -22.37 -7.96
N LYS A 247 3.90 -22.16 -8.78
CA LYS A 247 3.19 -23.19 -9.54
C LYS A 247 3.76 -23.29 -10.94
#